data_f56c71af0e2047b2653092cce5f6d69b
#
_entry.id   f56c71af0e2047b2653092cce5f6d69b
#
_cell.length_a   1.000
_cell.length_b   1.000
_cell.length_c   1.000
_cell.angle_alpha   90.00
_cell.angle_beta   90.00
_cell.angle_gamma   90.00
#
_symmetry.space_group_name_H-M   'P 1'
#
loop_
_entity.id
_entity.type
_entity.pdbx_description
1 polymer ?
#
loop_
_entity_poly.entity_id
_entity_poly.type
_entity_poly.pdbx_seq_one_letter_code
_entity_poly.pdbx_strand_id
1 'polypeptide(L)'
;MTLPASGTISLNDIRVELQQASTNVSLGDMSNLVGFVDPDAVSEFYGYSYPLYNTFDIVNSQQDGSDEACSLFGDDDLTLYFSGSGGTPACPAQGVTLYTNSALTTAFNGGGNWWKSNQCNAAYNILSNGFIEGISAC
;
A
#
# COMPACT_ATOMS: atom_id res chain seq x y z
N MET A 1 12.55 0.80 10.69
CA MET A 1 13.29 1.61 11.70
C MET A 1 12.28 2.55 12.33
N THR A 2 12.50 3.04 13.50
CA THR A 2 11.61 4.01 14.17
C THR A 2 12.41 5.26 14.47
N LEU A 3 11.87 6.43 14.16
CA LEU A 3 12.51 7.70 14.51
C LEU A 3 12.53 7.90 16.03
N PRO A 4 13.56 8.56 16.59
CA PRO A 4 13.65 8.78 18.04
C PRO A 4 12.47 9.62 18.54
N ALA A 5 12.04 9.37 19.79
CA ALA A 5 10.96 10.09 20.42
C ALA A 5 11.35 11.52 20.87
N SER A 6 12.66 11.83 20.89
CA SER A 6 13.20 13.15 21.24
C SER A 6 14.64 13.29 20.76
N GLY A 7 15.17 14.50 20.77
CA GLY A 7 16.54 14.78 20.34
C GLY A 7 16.61 15.35 18.94
N THR A 8 17.75 15.15 18.24
CA THR A 8 17.95 15.69 16.90
C THR A 8 17.47 14.68 15.85
N ILE A 9 16.55 15.11 15.00
CA ILE A 9 16.11 14.38 13.80
C ILE A 9 16.43 15.26 12.60
N SER A 10 17.11 14.71 11.60
CA SER A 10 17.36 15.41 10.33
C SER A 10 16.29 15.05 9.30
N LEU A 11 16.17 15.90 8.26
CA LEU A 11 15.33 15.60 7.10
C LEU A 11 15.75 14.27 6.43
N ASN A 12 17.05 13.96 6.47
CA ASN A 12 17.54 12.71 5.93
C ASN A 12 17.07 11.49 6.75
N ASP A 13 16.99 11.62 8.08
CA ASP A 13 16.49 10.53 8.93
C ASP A 13 15.01 10.25 8.63
N ILE A 14 14.19 11.30 8.49
CA ILE A 14 12.78 11.19 8.09
C ILE A 14 12.67 10.54 6.71
N ARG A 15 13.46 11.01 5.73
CA ARG A 15 13.48 10.46 4.38
C ARG A 15 13.81 8.97 4.37
N VAL A 16 14.79 8.54 5.14
CA VAL A 16 15.20 7.14 5.24
C VAL A 16 14.12 6.30 5.88
N GLU A 17 13.50 6.79 6.95
CA GLU A 17 12.37 6.10 7.61
C GLU A 17 11.20 5.90 6.64
N LEU A 18 10.84 6.94 5.86
CA LEU A 18 9.76 6.90 4.88
C LEU A 18 10.14 6.19 3.57
N GLN A 19 11.35 5.65 3.48
CA GLN A 19 11.86 4.93 2.29
C GLN A 19 11.82 5.77 0.99
N GLN A 20 11.97 7.10 1.13
CA GLN A 20 11.92 8.01 -0.01
C GLN A 20 13.26 8.11 -0.74
N ALA A 21 13.20 8.47 -2.03
CA ALA A 21 14.39 8.68 -2.86
C ALA A 21 15.34 9.74 -2.27
N SER A 22 16.62 9.69 -2.65
CA SER A 22 17.66 10.56 -2.08
C SER A 22 17.64 12.01 -2.58
N THR A 23 16.76 12.35 -3.54
CA THR A 23 16.76 13.67 -4.19
C THR A 23 15.36 14.28 -4.23
N ASN A 24 15.29 15.61 -4.08
CA ASN A 24 14.08 16.42 -4.26
C ASN A 24 12.88 16.05 -3.37
N VAL A 25 13.13 15.66 -2.12
CA VAL A 25 12.07 15.40 -1.15
C VAL A 25 12.07 16.50 -0.11
N SER A 26 10.99 17.26 -0.02
CA SER A 26 10.79 18.30 0.99
C SER A 26 10.14 17.74 2.26
N LEU A 27 10.21 18.53 3.36
CA LEU A 27 9.49 18.18 4.59
C LEU A 27 7.97 18.08 4.33
N GLY A 28 7.42 19.02 3.54
CA GLY A 28 6.01 19.01 3.17
C GLY A 28 5.62 17.77 2.37
N ASP A 29 6.45 17.32 1.44
CA ASP A 29 6.18 16.09 0.69
C ASP A 29 6.14 14.87 1.62
N MET A 30 7.07 14.79 2.58
CA MET A 30 7.14 13.72 3.56
C MET A 30 5.97 13.75 4.54
N SER A 31 5.58 14.93 5.01
CA SER A 31 4.43 15.16 5.88
C SER A 31 3.13 14.74 5.21
N ASN A 32 2.91 15.18 3.97
CA ASN A 32 1.74 14.80 3.17
C ASN A 32 1.66 13.30 2.91
N LEU A 33 2.80 12.62 2.68
CA LEU A 33 2.84 11.17 2.47
C LEU A 33 2.26 10.39 3.65
N VAL A 34 2.50 10.86 4.87
CA VAL A 34 2.03 10.21 6.10
C VAL A 34 0.74 10.81 6.67
N GLY A 35 0.18 11.81 5.99
CA GLY A 35 -1.12 12.42 6.34
C GLY A 35 -1.05 13.42 7.49
N PHE A 36 0.10 14.01 7.76
CA PHE A 36 0.22 15.14 8.69
C PHE A 36 -0.36 16.42 8.07
N VAL A 37 -0.79 17.35 8.90
CA VAL A 37 -1.50 18.56 8.51
C VAL A 37 -0.60 19.78 8.70
N ASP A 38 -0.64 20.70 7.74
CA ASP A 38 0.10 21.96 7.84
C ASP A 38 -0.19 22.74 9.16
N PRO A 39 0.82 23.39 9.74
CA PRO A 39 2.17 23.60 9.21
C PRO A 39 3.11 22.41 9.47
N ASP A 40 3.88 22.02 8.46
CA ASP A 40 4.82 20.92 8.53
C ASP A 40 5.98 21.20 9.48
N ALA A 41 6.24 20.28 10.40
CA ALA A 41 7.31 20.39 11.38
C ALA A 41 8.05 19.05 11.57
N VAL A 42 9.38 19.12 11.76
CA VAL A 42 10.19 17.92 12.07
C VAL A 42 9.70 17.24 13.35
N SER A 43 9.13 18.01 14.29
CA SER A 43 8.60 17.49 15.56
C SER A 43 7.44 16.51 15.40
N GLU A 44 6.71 16.55 14.30
CA GLU A 44 5.61 15.61 14.02
C GLU A 44 6.12 14.18 13.77
N PHE A 45 7.38 14.06 13.38
CA PHE A 45 8.02 12.77 13.11
C PHE A 45 8.69 12.14 14.34
N TYR A 46 8.66 12.78 15.53
CA TYR A 46 9.21 12.15 16.72
C TYR A 46 8.44 10.87 17.08
N GLY A 47 9.18 9.77 17.22
CA GLY A 47 8.61 8.46 17.50
C GLY A 47 7.87 7.81 16.31
N TYR A 48 7.87 8.45 15.12
CA TYR A 48 7.22 7.93 13.94
C TYR A 48 7.90 6.63 13.46
N SER A 49 7.08 5.67 13.11
CA SER A 49 7.52 4.42 12.46
C SER A 49 6.71 4.21 11.19
N TYR A 50 7.38 4.23 10.05
CA TYR A 50 6.71 3.99 8.78
C TYR A 50 6.29 2.52 8.69
N PRO A 51 5.04 2.22 8.33
CA PRO A 51 4.59 0.84 8.24
C PRO A 51 5.35 0.10 7.13
N LEU A 52 5.83 -1.09 7.44
CA LEU A 52 6.38 -1.99 6.44
C LEU A 52 5.24 -2.53 5.57
N TYR A 53 5.45 -2.53 4.26
CA TYR A 53 4.45 -2.95 3.29
C TYR A 53 5.04 -3.96 2.29
N ASN A 54 4.16 -4.73 1.68
CA ASN A 54 4.41 -5.45 0.43
C ASN A 54 3.58 -4.83 -0.69
N THR A 55 3.98 -5.02 -1.93
CA THR A 55 3.20 -4.63 -3.10
C THR A 55 2.41 -5.80 -3.66
N PHE A 56 1.26 -5.51 -4.25
CA PHE A 56 0.38 -6.47 -4.88
C PHE A 56 -0.20 -5.84 -6.15
N ASP A 57 0.09 -6.45 -7.29
CA ASP A 57 -0.34 -5.93 -8.58
C ASP A 57 -1.55 -6.69 -9.11
N ILE A 58 -2.52 -5.95 -9.63
CA ILE A 58 -3.76 -6.48 -10.19
C ILE A 58 -4.08 -5.83 -11.54
N VAL A 59 -4.86 -6.53 -12.35
CA VAL A 59 -5.48 -5.97 -13.56
C VAL A 59 -6.50 -4.93 -13.12
N ASN A 60 -6.41 -3.70 -13.64
CA ASN A 60 -7.31 -2.59 -13.30
C ASN A 60 -8.69 -2.76 -13.94
N SER A 61 -9.34 -3.88 -13.66
CA SER A 61 -10.68 -4.22 -14.14
C SER A 61 -11.38 -5.14 -13.15
N GLN A 62 -12.53 -4.71 -12.67
CA GLN A 62 -13.34 -5.47 -11.74
C GLN A 62 -14.34 -6.36 -12.48
N GLN A 63 -14.70 -7.50 -11.86
CA GLN A 63 -15.68 -8.45 -12.36
C GLN A 63 -16.63 -8.89 -11.25
N ASP A 64 -17.82 -9.34 -11.63
CA ASP A 64 -18.83 -9.80 -10.67
C ASP A 64 -18.53 -11.21 -10.13
N GLY A 65 -17.76 -12.01 -10.87
CA GLY A 65 -17.40 -13.38 -10.51
C GLY A 65 -15.91 -13.69 -10.63
N SER A 66 -15.46 -14.73 -9.94
CA SER A 66 -14.07 -15.20 -9.99
C SER A 66 -13.70 -15.78 -11.35
N ASP A 67 -14.60 -16.47 -12.02
CA ASP A 67 -14.36 -17.09 -13.32
C ASP A 67 -14.20 -16.03 -14.41
N GLU A 68 -15.02 -14.97 -14.36
CA GLU A 68 -14.91 -13.82 -15.24
C GLU A 68 -13.60 -13.07 -14.99
N ALA A 69 -13.23 -12.88 -13.73
CA ALA A 69 -11.94 -12.25 -13.40
C ALA A 69 -10.77 -13.08 -13.89
N CYS A 70 -10.77 -14.39 -13.67
CA CYS A 70 -9.72 -15.30 -14.16
C CYS A 70 -9.59 -15.30 -15.69
N SER A 71 -10.67 -15.04 -16.39
CA SER A 71 -10.72 -15.00 -17.87
C SER A 71 -10.24 -13.66 -18.45
N LEU A 72 -9.97 -12.65 -17.62
CA LEU A 72 -9.48 -11.36 -18.10
C LEU A 72 -8.10 -11.48 -18.76
N PHE A 73 -7.99 -10.80 -19.90
CA PHE A 73 -6.71 -10.54 -20.56
C PHE A 73 -6.30 -9.09 -20.26
N GLY A 74 -5.11 -8.92 -19.75
CA GLY A 74 -4.57 -7.62 -19.41
C GLY A 74 -3.34 -7.75 -18.52
N ASP A 75 -2.57 -6.69 -18.46
CA ASP A 75 -1.41 -6.62 -17.57
C ASP A 75 -1.85 -6.18 -16.16
N ASP A 76 -1.06 -6.55 -15.15
CA ASP A 76 -1.22 -6.06 -13.80
C ASP A 76 -0.73 -4.61 -13.76
N ASP A 77 -1.64 -3.65 -13.97
CA ASP A 77 -1.36 -2.22 -14.15
C ASP A 77 -1.80 -1.36 -12.95
N LEU A 78 -2.34 -1.98 -11.92
CA LEU A 78 -2.71 -1.33 -10.66
C LEU A 78 -1.94 -1.95 -9.50
N THR A 79 -1.04 -1.16 -8.89
CA THR A 79 -0.30 -1.57 -7.70
C THR A 79 -1.04 -1.17 -6.43
N LEU A 80 -1.25 -2.15 -5.56
CA LEU A 80 -1.81 -1.98 -4.22
C LEU A 80 -0.76 -2.34 -3.16
N TYR A 81 -1.03 -1.96 -1.92
CA TYR A 81 -0.13 -2.14 -0.78
C TYR A 81 -0.84 -2.86 0.35
N PHE A 82 -0.11 -3.66 1.12
CA PHE A 82 -0.62 -4.30 2.33
C PHE A 82 0.50 -4.48 3.36
N SER A 83 0.13 -4.62 4.62
CA SER A 83 1.11 -4.81 5.71
C SER A 83 1.99 -6.02 5.44
N GLY A 84 3.31 -5.82 5.53
CA GLY A 84 4.28 -6.87 5.24
C GLY A 84 5.69 -6.49 5.66
N SER A 85 6.68 -7.26 5.24
CA SER A 85 8.03 -7.15 5.77
C SER A 85 9.09 -6.62 4.80
N GLY A 86 8.73 -6.16 3.59
CA GLY A 86 9.83 -5.82 2.76
C GLY A 86 9.64 -5.13 1.41
N GLY A 87 8.53 -4.48 1.11
CA GLY A 87 8.37 -3.72 -0.15
C GLY A 87 8.48 -4.55 -1.44
N THR A 88 8.42 -5.87 -1.33
CA THR A 88 8.51 -6.80 -2.46
C THR A 88 7.12 -7.18 -2.96
N PRO A 89 6.98 -7.48 -4.26
CA PRO A 89 5.75 -8.07 -4.77
C PRO A 89 5.41 -9.37 -4.03
N ALA A 90 4.19 -9.47 -3.52
CA ALA A 90 3.74 -10.65 -2.78
C ALA A 90 2.24 -10.88 -2.98
N CYS A 91 1.81 -12.14 -2.81
CA CYS A 91 0.41 -12.51 -2.89
C CYS A 91 -0.22 -12.42 -1.50
N PRO A 92 -1.18 -11.52 -1.30
CA PRO A 92 -1.83 -11.37 -0.02
C PRO A 92 -2.74 -12.58 0.29
N ALA A 93 -2.85 -12.94 1.57
CA ALA A 93 -3.78 -13.95 2.02
C ALA A 93 -5.20 -13.38 2.18
N GLN A 94 -6.20 -14.26 2.26
CA GLN A 94 -7.55 -13.90 2.69
C GLN A 94 -7.51 -13.27 4.08
N GLY A 95 -8.30 -12.25 4.32
CA GLY A 95 -8.34 -11.51 5.57
C GLY A 95 -7.38 -10.31 5.65
N VAL A 96 -6.57 -10.09 4.62
CA VAL A 96 -5.67 -8.93 4.52
C VAL A 96 -6.44 -7.72 3.98
N THR A 97 -6.09 -6.52 4.43
CA THR A 97 -6.61 -5.26 3.89
C THR A 97 -5.60 -4.65 2.92
N LEU A 98 -6.09 -4.22 1.77
CA LEU A 98 -5.32 -3.57 0.71
C LEU A 98 -5.49 -2.06 0.73
N TYR A 99 -4.42 -1.36 0.39
CA TYR A 99 -4.35 0.10 0.41
C TYR A 99 -3.84 0.63 -0.95
N THR A 100 -4.21 1.87 -1.25
CA THR A 100 -3.75 2.57 -2.47
C THR A 100 -2.42 3.28 -2.29
N ASN A 101 -1.89 3.31 -1.07
CA ASN A 101 -0.63 3.99 -0.74
C ASN A 101 0.26 3.15 0.19
N SER A 102 1.57 3.33 0.07
CA SER A 102 2.58 2.62 0.87
C SER A 102 2.56 2.97 2.37
N ALA A 103 1.94 4.10 2.75
CA ALA A 103 1.73 4.46 4.15
C ALA A 103 0.61 3.65 4.83
N LEU A 104 -0.14 2.84 4.07
CA LEU A 104 -1.26 2.02 4.54
C LEU A 104 -2.36 2.85 5.24
N THR A 105 -2.64 4.04 4.71
CA THR A 105 -3.63 4.97 5.29
C THR A 105 -4.92 5.07 4.50
N THR A 106 -4.88 4.78 3.19
CA THR A 106 -6.05 4.88 2.30
C THR A 106 -6.42 3.50 1.77
N ALA A 107 -7.48 2.90 2.32
CA ALA A 107 -7.95 1.59 1.90
C ALA A 107 -8.41 1.60 0.44
N PHE A 108 -8.12 0.52 -0.28
CA PHE A 108 -8.59 0.33 -1.64
C PHE A 108 -10.09 0.02 -1.64
N ASN A 109 -10.84 0.68 -2.51
CA ASN A 109 -12.26 0.38 -2.69
C ASN A 109 -12.44 -0.66 -3.79
N GLY A 110 -12.49 -1.94 -3.41
CA GLY A 110 -12.73 -3.06 -4.33
C GLY A 110 -14.19 -3.28 -4.71
N GLY A 111 -15.13 -2.60 -4.02
CA GLY A 111 -16.55 -2.64 -4.33
C GLY A 111 -17.26 -3.97 -4.05
N GLY A 112 -16.60 -4.94 -3.44
CA GLY A 112 -17.10 -6.31 -3.30
C GLY A 112 -16.97 -7.14 -4.58
N ASN A 113 -16.17 -6.68 -5.52
CA ASN A 113 -15.95 -7.32 -6.81
C ASN A 113 -14.69 -8.19 -6.82
N TRP A 114 -14.55 -8.98 -7.88
CA TRP A 114 -13.40 -9.83 -8.13
C TRP A 114 -12.37 -9.11 -9.02
N TRP A 115 -11.10 -9.22 -8.63
CA TRP A 115 -9.96 -8.58 -9.27
C TRP A 115 -8.89 -9.62 -9.56
N LYS A 116 -8.40 -9.68 -10.80
CA LYS A 116 -7.37 -10.65 -11.19
C LYS A 116 -5.98 -10.12 -10.85
N SER A 117 -5.13 -11.02 -10.37
CA SER A 117 -3.68 -10.83 -10.34
C SER A 117 -2.99 -11.90 -11.18
N ASN A 118 -2.29 -11.50 -12.23
CA ASN A 118 -1.48 -12.40 -13.01
C ASN A 118 -0.24 -12.85 -12.23
N GLN A 119 0.32 -11.94 -11.44
CA GLN A 119 1.43 -12.22 -10.53
C GLN A 119 1.12 -13.41 -9.60
N CYS A 120 -0.09 -13.49 -9.09
CA CYS A 120 -0.51 -14.52 -8.13
C CYS A 120 -1.30 -15.66 -8.80
N ASN A 121 -1.59 -15.56 -10.09
CA ASN A 121 -2.45 -16.50 -10.82
C ASN A 121 -3.77 -16.80 -10.08
N ALA A 122 -4.43 -15.74 -9.61
CA ALA A 122 -5.63 -15.83 -8.80
C ALA A 122 -6.54 -14.61 -8.97
N ALA A 123 -7.82 -14.79 -8.65
CA ALA A 123 -8.79 -13.71 -8.51
C ALA A 123 -9.10 -13.48 -7.03
N TYR A 124 -9.25 -12.22 -6.65
CA TYR A 124 -9.45 -11.75 -5.29
C TYR A 124 -10.76 -11.00 -5.17
N ASN A 125 -11.65 -11.44 -4.27
CA ASN A 125 -12.84 -10.66 -3.90
C ASN A 125 -12.41 -9.60 -2.88
N ILE A 126 -12.51 -8.32 -3.26
CA ILE A 126 -12.05 -7.20 -2.45
C ILE A 126 -13.22 -6.29 -2.14
N LEU A 127 -13.52 -6.13 -0.86
CA LEU A 127 -14.61 -5.28 -0.37
C LEU A 127 -14.30 -3.77 -0.55
N SER A 128 -15.29 -2.94 -0.30
CA SER A 128 -15.16 -1.48 -0.40
C SER A 128 -14.20 -0.85 0.61
N ASN A 129 -13.85 -1.58 1.67
CA ASN A 129 -12.87 -1.18 2.69
C ASN A 129 -11.47 -1.79 2.45
N GLY A 130 -11.22 -2.40 1.28
CA GLY A 130 -9.96 -3.02 0.91
C GLY A 130 -9.75 -4.43 1.46
N PHE A 131 -10.68 -4.95 2.25
CA PHE A 131 -10.55 -6.28 2.86
C PHE A 131 -10.72 -7.39 1.82
N ILE A 132 -9.82 -8.36 1.82
CA ILE A 132 -9.92 -9.55 0.96
C ILE A 132 -10.85 -10.57 1.62
N GLU A 133 -12.05 -10.70 1.08
CA GLU A 133 -13.05 -11.65 1.56
C GLU A 133 -12.87 -13.05 1.00
N GLY A 134 -12.39 -13.17 -0.24
CA GLY A 134 -12.21 -14.46 -0.90
C GLY A 134 -11.07 -14.46 -1.91
N ILE A 135 -10.53 -15.65 -2.18
CA ILE A 135 -9.50 -15.90 -3.18
C ILE A 135 -9.90 -17.15 -3.97
N SER A 136 -9.80 -17.07 -5.29
CA SER A 136 -10.02 -18.17 -6.22
C SER A 136 -8.79 -18.34 -7.10
N ALA A 137 -8.25 -19.54 -7.17
CA ALA A 137 -7.14 -19.84 -8.08
C ALA A 137 -7.62 -19.77 -9.55
N CYS A 138 -6.84 -19.15 -10.37
CA CYS A 138 -7.03 -19.18 -11.82
C CYS A 138 -6.17 -20.28 -12.44
#